data_b85db2eb4036966be32167689c2bc3a4
#
_entry.id   b85db2eb4036966be32167689c2bc3a4
#
_cell.length_a   1.000
_cell.length_b   1.000
_cell.length_c   1.000
_cell.angle_alpha   90.00
_cell.angle_beta   90.00
_cell.angle_gamma   90.00
#
_symmetry.space_group_name_H-M   'P 1'
#
loop_
_entity.id
_entity.type
_entity.pdbx_description
1 polymer ?
#
loop_
_entity_poly.entity_id
_entity_poly.type
_entity_poly.pdbx_seq_one_letter_code
_entity_poly.pdbx_strand_id
1 'polypeptide(L)'
;MPAALVIGARNLGYAVIERLLADGWSVAGGARSAETLERVRAAGADALEVDVTDQASVLAALREVADRHGRVDLVLNAASPYGGSRSGPFGGGPLAEAEPGGFEDWSAMPVRGAFAFLSASARFLLDQGGEATVVQVTGGSTRRGMPGRGLWAAGAFGVRALTQAAALELREQRIHVALLIVDAVIDRSGGEDAESADPASLADAVAYLAAQSPRAMTHELQVTPALDRWVP
;
A
#
# COMPACT_ATOMS: atom_id res chain seq x y z
N MET A 1 3.23 5.96 22.50
CA MET A 1 3.98 5.38 21.37
C MET A 1 3.15 5.62 20.13
N PRO A 2 3.75 5.92 18.97
CA PRO A 2 2.99 6.02 17.74
C PRO A 2 2.45 4.64 17.34
N ALA A 3 1.30 4.64 16.65
CA ALA A 3 0.65 3.40 16.23
C ALA A 3 0.41 3.35 14.71
N ALA A 4 0.57 2.15 14.13
CA ALA A 4 0.44 1.93 12.70
C ALA A 4 -0.51 0.77 12.36
N LEU A 5 -1.28 0.94 11.28
CA LEU A 5 -1.98 -0.14 10.59
C LEU A 5 -1.30 -0.40 9.24
N VAL A 6 -0.81 -1.62 9.05
CA VAL A 6 -0.15 -2.08 7.82
C VAL A 6 -1.03 -3.13 7.14
N ILE A 7 -1.73 -2.77 6.07
CA ILE A 7 -2.57 -3.70 5.30
C ILE A 7 -1.75 -4.29 4.15
N GLY A 8 -1.84 -5.63 3.95
CA GLY A 8 -1.01 -6.35 3.00
C GLY A 8 0.28 -6.89 3.61
N ALA A 9 0.20 -7.43 4.81
CA ALA A 9 1.30 -7.84 5.69
C ALA A 9 2.09 -9.09 5.23
N ARG A 10 2.16 -9.39 3.92
CA ARG A 10 2.79 -10.62 3.42
C ARG A 10 4.27 -10.49 3.08
N ASN A 11 4.65 -9.47 2.30
CA ASN A 11 6.01 -9.22 1.82
C ASN A 11 6.50 -7.84 2.27
N LEU A 12 6.35 -6.80 1.45
CA LEU A 12 6.69 -5.43 1.82
C LEU A 12 6.04 -5.03 3.16
N GLY A 13 4.74 -5.27 3.31
CA GLY A 13 4.05 -4.95 4.56
C GLY A 13 4.65 -5.67 5.77
N TYR A 14 5.16 -6.89 5.62
CA TYR A 14 5.83 -7.59 6.72
C TYR A 14 7.16 -6.92 7.10
N ALA A 15 7.98 -6.55 6.12
CA ALA A 15 9.22 -5.81 6.37
C ALA A 15 8.96 -4.44 7.05
N VAL A 16 7.88 -3.76 6.66
CA VAL A 16 7.46 -2.52 7.32
C VAL A 16 7.04 -2.78 8.78
N ILE A 17 6.32 -3.88 9.05
CA ILE A 17 5.96 -4.26 10.43
C ILE A 17 7.22 -4.45 11.28
N GLU A 18 8.19 -5.25 10.81
CA GLU A 18 9.45 -5.49 11.52
C GLU A 18 10.21 -4.18 11.77
N ARG A 19 10.30 -3.31 10.76
CA ARG A 19 10.97 -2.02 10.87
C ARG A 19 10.30 -1.12 11.90
N LEU A 20 8.99 -0.97 11.86
CA LEU A 20 8.26 -0.10 12.80
C LEU A 20 8.31 -0.63 14.24
N LEU A 21 8.24 -1.95 14.43
CA LEU A 21 8.42 -2.56 15.75
C LEU A 21 9.82 -2.27 16.31
N ALA A 22 10.86 -2.37 15.47
CA ALA A 22 12.24 -2.03 15.87
C ALA A 22 12.39 -0.54 16.23
N ASP A 23 11.63 0.34 15.58
CA ASP A 23 11.58 1.78 15.86
C ASP A 23 10.68 2.13 17.07
N GLY A 24 10.10 1.12 17.76
CA GLY A 24 9.29 1.31 18.98
C GLY A 24 7.84 1.71 18.73
N TRP A 25 7.29 1.45 17.55
CA TRP A 25 5.87 1.65 17.26
C TRP A 25 5.00 0.51 17.80
N SER A 26 3.75 0.82 18.11
CA SER A 26 2.69 -0.19 18.20
C SER A 26 2.19 -0.50 16.80
N VAL A 27 2.18 -1.77 16.38
CA VAL A 27 1.88 -2.12 14.99
C VAL A 27 0.79 -3.16 14.91
N ALA A 28 -0.20 -2.93 14.04
CA ALA A 28 -1.17 -3.92 13.61
C ALA A 28 -0.94 -4.27 12.14
N GLY A 29 -0.84 -5.56 11.83
CA GLY A 29 -0.75 -6.10 10.48
C GLY A 29 -2.07 -6.68 10.00
N GLY A 30 -2.58 -6.18 8.86
CA GLY A 30 -3.82 -6.59 8.23
C GLY A 30 -3.62 -7.54 7.05
N ALA A 31 -4.30 -8.67 7.02
CA ALA A 31 -4.30 -9.62 5.91
C ALA A 31 -5.56 -10.49 5.91
N ARG A 32 -5.82 -11.20 4.79
CA ARG A 32 -6.91 -12.19 4.69
C ARG A 32 -6.46 -13.62 5.00
N SER A 33 -5.17 -13.89 4.86
CA SER A 33 -4.62 -15.25 5.00
C SER A 33 -4.26 -15.53 6.47
N ALA A 34 -4.76 -16.63 7.02
CA ALA A 34 -4.43 -17.08 8.38
C ALA A 34 -2.90 -17.25 8.56
N GLU A 35 -2.20 -17.81 7.56
CA GLU A 35 -0.75 -17.95 7.58
C GLU A 35 -0.04 -16.61 7.75
N THR A 36 -0.47 -15.57 7.01
CA THR A 36 0.10 -14.23 7.14
C THR A 36 -0.17 -13.66 8.53
N LEU A 37 -1.38 -13.84 9.06
CA LEU A 37 -1.74 -13.36 10.39
C LEU A 37 -0.94 -14.04 11.50
N GLU A 38 -0.65 -15.34 11.37
CA GLU A 38 0.25 -16.04 12.30
C GLU A 38 1.67 -15.48 12.29
N ARG A 39 2.22 -15.16 11.09
CA ARG A 39 3.53 -14.51 10.99
C ARG A 39 3.54 -13.13 11.64
N VAL A 40 2.48 -12.36 11.47
CA VAL A 40 2.31 -11.04 12.10
C VAL A 40 2.34 -11.17 13.63
N ARG A 41 1.59 -12.13 14.20
CA ARG A 41 1.60 -12.39 15.65
C ARG A 41 2.98 -12.83 16.14
N ALA A 42 3.65 -13.70 15.40
CA ALA A 42 4.99 -14.17 15.74
C ALA A 42 6.03 -13.04 15.75
N ALA A 43 5.85 -11.99 14.95
CA ALA A 43 6.68 -10.79 14.97
C ALA A 43 6.39 -9.87 16.18
N GLY A 44 5.33 -10.12 16.94
CA GLY A 44 4.94 -9.29 18.09
C GLY A 44 3.98 -8.13 17.72
N ALA A 45 3.39 -8.15 16.54
CA ALA A 45 2.37 -7.19 16.11
C ALA A 45 0.94 -7.74 16.32
N ASP A 46 -0.04 -6.85 16.42
CA ASP A 46 -1.45 -7.21 16.38
C ASP A 46 -1.82 -7.74 14.98
N ALA A 47 -2.54 -8.85 14.92
CA ALA A 47 -2.95 -9.44 13.64
C ALA A 47 -4.46 -9.27 13.44
N LEU A 48 -4.84 -8.54 12.39
CA LEU A 48 -6.22 -8.21 12.07
C LEU A 48 -6.62 -8.82 10.73
N GLU A 49 -7.78 -9.45 10.67
CA GLU A 49 -8.34 -9.88 9.39
C GLU A 49 -8.90 -8.66 8.64
N VAL A 50 -8.32 -8.34 7.48
CA VAL A 50 -8.68 -7.15 6.70
C VAL A 50 -8.80 -7.48 5.22
N ASP A 51 -9.94 -7.16 4.63
CA ASP A 51 -10.10 -7.07 3.18
C ASP A 51 -10.01 -5.61 2.75
N VAL A 52 -8.92 -5.26 2.05
CA VAL A 52 -8.67 -3.89 1.58
C VAL A 52 -9.69 -3.40 0.55
N THR A 53 -10.46 -4.30 -0.06
CA THR A 53 -11.51 -3.96 -1.03
C THR A 53 -12.86 -3.66 -0.36
N ASP A 54 -12.97 -3.90 0.93
CA ASP A 54 -14.14 -3.60 1.76
C ASP A 54 -13.83 -2.42 2.70
N GLN A 55 -14.47 -1.29 2.43
CA GLN A 55 -14.33 -0.06 3.22
C GLN A 55 -14.70 -0.27 4.70
N ALA A 56 -15.73 -1.09 4.99
CA ALA A 56 -16.15 -1.37 6.37
C ALA A 56 -15.09 -2.19 7.11
N SER A 57 -14.45 -3.16 6.44
CA SER A 57 -13.35 -3.95 6.99
C SER A 57 -12.14 -3.06 7.34
N VAL A 58 -11.74 -2.15 6.44
CA VAL A 58 -10.64 -1.20 6.71
C VAL A 58 -10.98 -0.27 7.87
N LEU A 59 -12.20 0.27 7.91
CA LEU A 59 -12.63 1.17 8.99
C LEU A 59 -12.70 0.46 10.34
N ALA A 60 -13.14 -0.80 10.38
CA ALA A 60 -13.14 -1.61 11.60
C ALA A 60 -11.71 -1.83 12.14
N ALA A 61 -10.77 -2.15 11.25
CA ALA A 61 -9.37 -2.32 11.64
C ALA A 61 -8.74 -1.03 12.19
N LEU A 62 -9.03 0.13 11.59
CA LEU A 62 -8.56 1.43 12.09
C LEU A 62 -9.09 1.73 13.50
N ARG A 63 -10.37 1.46 13.74
CA ARG A 63 -10.98 1.61 15.06
C ARG A 63 -10.34 0.68 16.09
N GLU A 64 -10.12 -0.57 15.73
CA GLU A 64 -9.51 -1.55 16.62
C GLU A 64 -8.07 -1.14 17.01
N VAL A 65 -7.28 -0.60 16.07
CA VAL A 65 -5.94 -0.05 16.38
C VAL A 65 -6.06 1.15 17.32
N ALA A 66 -6.98 2.07 17.08
CA ALA A 66 -7.18 3.23 17.94
C ALA A 66 -7.68 2.84 19.33
N ASP A 67 -8.59 1.87 19.43
CA ASP A 67 -9.10 1.37 20.72
C ASP A 67 -7.98 0.72 21.56
N ARG A 68 -7.03 0.04 20.94
CA ARG A 68 -5.90 -0.61 21.61
C ARG A 68 -4.77 0.36 21.96
N HIS A 69 -4.47 1.30 21.08
CA HIS A 69 -3.25 2.14 21.15
C HIS A 69 -3.52 3.63 21.31
N GLY A 70 -4.81 4.03 21.37
CA GLY A 70 -5.25 5.40 21.60
C GLY A 70 -5.37 6.24 20.34
N ARG A 71 -4.61 5.93 19.28
CA ARG A 71 -4.66 6.64 17.99
C ARG A 71 -4.03 5.83 16.86
N VAL A 72 -4.14 6.32 15.63
CA VAL A 72 -3.44 5.81 14.45
C VAL A 72 -2.60 6.95 13.87
N ASP A 73 -1.29 6.75 13.75
CA ASP A 73 -0.35 7.74 13.22
C ASP A 73 0.10 7.42 11.79
N LEU A 74 0.10 6.13 11.41
CA LEU A 74 0.43 5.65 10.06
C LEU A 74 -0.56 4.61 9.60
N VAL A 75 -1.06 4.78 8.37
CA VAL A 75 -1.83 3.76 7.67
C VAL A 75 -1.14 3.44 6.34
N LEU A 76 -0.75 2.18 6.15
CA LEU A 76 -0.10 1.71 4.93
C LEU A 76 -0.99 0.70 4.19
N ASN A 77 -1.17 0.89 2.89
CA ASN A 77 -1.69 -0.13 1.99
C ASN A 77 -0.58 -0.68 1.09
N ALA A 78 -0.06 -1.85 1.44
CA ALA A 78 0.85 -2.66 0.64
C ALA A 78 0.14 -3.88 0.01
N ALA A 79 -1.19 -3.96 0.09
CA ALA A 79 -1.95 -5.01 -0.54
C ALA A 79 -2.07 -4.77 -2.04
N SER A 80 -1.96 -5.85 -2.81
CA SER A 80 -2.22 -5.85 -4.26
C SER A 80 -3.49 -6.68 -4.51
N PRO A 81 -4.67 -6.06 -4.43
CA PRO A 81 -5.94 -6.76 -4.64
C PRO A 81 -6.14 -6.98 -6.13
N TYR A 82 -5.63 -8.08 -6.64
CA TYR A 82 -5.98 -8.56 -7.98
C TYR A 82 -7.10 -9.58 -7.87
N GLY A 83 -8.00 -9.61 -8.86
CA GLY A 83 -9.11 -10.56 -8.89
C GLY A 83 -8.65 -12.01 -8.85
N GLY A 84 -9.53 -12.87 -8.41
CA GLY A 84 -9.21 -14.26 -8.08
C GLY A 84 -8.85 -15.15 -9.27
N SER A 85 -9.17 -14.74 -10.48
CA SER A 85 -9.06 -15.63 -11.64
C SER A 85 -7.68 -15.62 -12.29
N ARG A 86 -6.89 -14.57 -12.18
CA ARG A 86 -5.55 -14.43 -12.80
C ARG A 86 -5.31 -15.30 -14.04
N SER A 87 -6.37 -15.61 -14.75
CA SER A 87 -6.32 -16.33 -16.01
C SER A 87 -5.86 -15.38 -17.10
N GLY A 88 -4.83 -15.75 -17.84
CA GLY A 88 -4.32 -14.93 -18.91
C GLY A 88 -2.96 -14.27 -18.59
N PRO A 89 -2.43 -13.50 -19.55
CA PRO A 89 -1.12 -12.90 -19.44
C PRO A 89 -1.09 -11.80 -18.38
N PHE A 90 0.08 -11.60 -17.78
CA PHE A 90 0.31 -10.54 -16.78
C PHE A 90 -0.05 -9.17 -17.36
N GLY A 91 -0.87 -8.41 -16.62
CA GLY A 91 -1.29 -7.07 -17.03
C GLY A 91 -2.44 -7.04 -18.05
N GLY A 92 -3.05 -8.19 -18.35
CA GLY A 92 -4.21 -8.33 -19.23
C GLY A 92 -3.89 -8.63 -20.69
N GLY A 93 -2.61 -8.62 -21.08
CA GLY A 93 -2.19 -8.87 -22.45
C GLY A 93 -2.45 -7.71 -23.44
N PRO A 94 -2.27 -7.93 -24.76
CA PRO A 94 -2.59 -6.96 -25.79
C PRO A 94 -4.08 -6.58 -25.75
N LEU A 95 -4.42 -5.30 -25.93
CA LEU A 95 -5.80 -4.82 -25.83
C LEU A 95 -6.77 -5.49 -26.80
N ALA A 96 -6.28 -5.91 -27.99
CA ALA A 96 -7.09 -6.62 -28.97
C ALA A 96 -7.48 -8.04 -28.54
N GLU A 97 -6.76 -8.60 -27.56
CA GLU A 97 -6.94 -9.97 -27.05
C GLU A 97 -7.47 -9.98 -25.60
N ALA A 98 -7.62 -8.79 -25.01
CA ALA A 98 -7.99 -8.67 -23.61
C ALA A 98 -9.48 -9.02 -23.39
N GLU A 99 -9.72 -9.86 -22.40
CA GLU A 99 -11.06 -10.29 -22.01
C GLU A 99 -11.67 -9.39 -20.91
N PRO A 100 -13.01 -9.29 -20.83
CA PRO A 100 -13.67 -8.48 -19.78
C PRO A 100 -13.26 -8.84 -18.35
N GLY A 101 -13.00 -10.12 -18.06
CA GLY A 101 -12.48 -10.56 -16.75
C GLY A 101 -11.10 -9.99 -16.44
N GLY A 102 -10.26 -9.81 -17.46
CA GLY A 102 -8.96 -9.15 -17.30
C GLY A 102 -9.10 -7.68 -16.86
N PHE A 103 -10.11 -6.97 -17.36
CA PHE A 103 -10.38 -5.60 -16.91
C PHE A 103 -10.75 -5.57 -15.42
N GLU A 104 -11.62 -6.45 -14.96
CA GLU A 104 -11.98 -6.54 -13.53
C GLU A 104 -10.72 -6.84 -12.70
N ASP A 105 -9.93 -7.84 -13.07
CA ASP A 105 -8.79 -8.30 -12.29
C ASP A 105 -7.63 -7.28 -12.25
N TRP A 106 -7.30 -6.67 -13.39
CA TRP A 106 -6.11 -5.82 -13.52
C TRP A 106 -6.39 -4.32 -13.36
N SER A 107 -7.62 -3.88 -13.59
CA SER A 107 -7.99 -2.46 -13.54
C SER A 107 -8.94 -2.15 -12.38
N ALA A 108 -10.13 -2.77 -12.37
CA ALA A 108 -11.19 -2.39 -11.43
C ALA A 108 -10.86 -2.76 -9.98
N MET A 109 -10.34 -3.95 -9.72
CA MET A 109 -10.04 -4.42 -8.36
C MET A 109 -8.94 -3.58 -7.65
N PRO A 110 -7.79 -3.25 -8.29
CA PRO A 110 -6.82 -2.35 -7.67
C PRO A 110 -7.38 -0.97 -7.33
N VAL A 111 -8.20 -0.39 -8.22
CA VAL A 111 -8.83 0.91 -7.99
C VAL A 111 -9.85 0.83 -6.86
N ARG A 112 -10.67 -0.24 -6.82
CA ARG A 112 -11.63 -0.48 -5.72
C ARG A 112 -10.92 -0.59 -4.37
N GLY A 113 -9.81 -1.36 -4.31
CA GLY A 113 -9.02 -1.48 -3.08
C GLY A 113 -8.43 -0.15 -2.63
N ALA A 114 -7.86 0.63 -3.54
CA ALA A 114 -7.35 1.95 -3.21
C ALA A 114 -8.45 2.91 -2.75
N PHE A 115 -9.62 2.90 -3.40
CA PHE A 115 -10.77 3.70 -2.99
C PHE A 115 -11.25 3.33 -1.59
N ALA A 116 -11.47 2.05 -1.32
CA ALA A 116 -11.95 1.60 -0.01
C ALA A 116 -10.95 1.97 1.10
N PHE A 117 -9.65 1.75 0.86
CA PHE A 117 -8.57 2.11 1.77
C PHE A 117 -8.49 3.62 2.03
N LEU A 118 -8.36 4.43 0.97
CA LEU A 118 -8.20 5.89 1.11
C LEU A 118 -9.43 6.53 1.73
N SER A 119 -10.63 6.12 1.32
CA SER A 119 -11.89 6.66 1.85
C SER A 119 -12.11 6.30 3.32
N ALA A 120 -11.82 5.06 3.73
CA ALA A 120 -11.91 4.66 5.14
C ALA A 120 -10.88 5.40 6.00
N SER A 121 -9.62 5.48 5.52
CA SER A 121 -8.54 6.19 6.22
C SER A 121 -8.84 7.68 6.37
N ALA A 122 -9.32 8.33 5.29
CA ALA A 122 -9.69 9.74 5.33
C ALA A 122 -10.78 10.02 6.37
N ARG A 123 -11.87 9.27 6.34
CA ARG A 123 -12.97 9.42 7.30
C ARG A 123 -12.50 9.25 8.74
N PHE A 124 -11.77 8.17 8.99
CA PHE A 124 -11.29 7.87 10.33
C PHE A 124 -10.32 8.94 10.85
N LEU A 125 -9.33 9.35 10.04
CA LEU A 125 -8.31 10.29 10.47
C LEU A 125 -8.84 11.72 10.62
N LEU A 126 -9.83 12.12 9.82
CA LEU A 126 -10.54 13.39 10.01
C LEU A 126 -11.31 13.41 11.33
N ASP A 127 -12.00 12.32 11.67
CA ASP A 127 -12.72 12.18 12.95
C ASP A 127 -11.76 12.13 14.14
N GLN A 128 -10.61 11.43 13.99
CA GLN A 128 -9.57 11.36 15.03
C GLN A 128 -8.92 12.73 15.29
N GLY A 129 -8.69 13.50 14.24
CA GLY A 129 -7.93 14.75 14.29
C GLY A 129 -6.43 14.58 14.53
N GLY A 130 -5.69 15.68 14.32
CA GLY A 130 -4.24 15.72 14.49
C GLY A 130 -3.47 15.20 13.26
N GLU A 131 -2.14 15.08 13.43
CA GLU A 131 -1.25 14.64 12.36
C GLU A 131 -1.30 13.11 12.17
N ALA A 132 -1.29 12.68 10.91
CA ALA A 132 -1.16 11.26 10.54
C ALA A 132 -0.58 11.14 9.12
N THR A 133 -0.07 9.95 8.80
CA THR A 133 0.44 9.62 7.45
C THR A 133 -0.35 8.46 6.85
N VAL A 134 -0.70 8.58 5.58
CA VAL A 134 -1.32 7.53 4.77
C VAL A 134 -0.40 7.23 3.60
N VAL A 135 0.02 5.98 3.46
CA VAL A 135 0.87 5.55 2.34
C VAL A 135 0.14 4.53 1.49
N GLN A 136 -0.06 4.84 0.21
CA GLN A 136 -0.57 3.92 -0.79
C GLN A 136 0.59 3.40 -1.62
N VAL A 137 0.77 2.08 -1.71
CA VAL A 137 1.79 1.46 -2.59
C VAL A 137 1.19 1.17 -3.95
N THR A 138 1.99 1.39 -5.01
CA THR A 138 1.68 1.02 -6.40
C THR A 138 2.94 0.63 -7.16
N GLY A 139 2.80 0.17 -8.41
CA GLY A 139 3.93 -0.19 -9.28
C GLY A 139 4.28 0.87 -10.31
N GLY A 140 5.40 0.68 -11.03
CA GLY A 140 5.90 1.58 -12.08
C GLY A 140 4.93 1.83 -13.24
N SER A 141 3.97 0.93 -13.49
CA SER A 141 2.91 1.14 -14.50
C SER A 141 2.00 2.34 -14.21
N THR A 142 2.08 2.95 -13.04
CA THR A 142 1.40 4.23 -12.72
C THR A 142 2.04 5.43 -13.43
N ARG A 143 3.20 5.27 -14.05
CA ARG A 143 3.94 6.33 -14.77
C ARG A 143 3.69 6.29 -16.27
N ARG A 144 3.53 5.08 -16.84
CA ARG A 144 3.24 4.92 -18.27
C ARG A 144 2.55 3.61 -18.60
N GLY A 145 1.80 3.60 -19.69
CA GLY A 145 1.32 2.36 -20.32
C GLY A 145 2.45 1.65 -21.06
N MET A 146 2.40 0.32 -21.04
CA MET A 146 3.33 -0.53 -21.79
C MET A 146 2.54 -1.52 -22.67
N PRO A 147 3.07 -1.92 -23.84
CA PRO A 147 2.44 -2.96 -24.65
C PRO A 147 2.16 -4.22 -23.83
N GLY A 148 0.97 -4.79 -23.99
CA GLY A 148 0.54 -5.97 -23.25
C GLY A 148 0.22 -5.78 -21.76
N ARG A 149 0.31 -4.54 -21.24
CA ARG A 149 0.04 -4.22 -19.83
C ARG A 149 -0.93 -3.05 -19.65
N GLY A 150 -1.76 -2.80 -20.68
CA GLY A 150 -2.67 -1.65 -20.69
C GLY A 150 -3.69 -1.68 -19.56
N LEU A 151 -4.26 -2.84 -19.24
CA LEU A 151 -5.24 -2.98 -18.17
C LEU A 151 -4.61 -2.76 -16.78
N TRP A 152 -3.42 -3.30 -16.56
CA TRP A 152 -2.69 -3.04 -15.32
C TRP A 152 -2.33 -1.56 -15.16
N ALA A 153 -1.85 -0.91 -16.24
CA ALA A 153 -1.58 0.52 -16.22
C ALA A 153 -2.85 1.33 -15.91
N ALA A 154 -3.99 1.01 -16.51
CA ALA A 154 -5.26 1.68 -16.23
C ALA A 154 -5.63 1.62 -14.72
N GLY A 155 -5.48 0.45 -14.09
CA GLY A 155 -5.64 0.30 -12.66
C GLY A 155 -4.65 1.15 -11.85
N ALA A 156 -3.36 1.08 -12.19
CA ALA A 156 -2.30 1.82 -11.50
C ALA A 156 -2.47 3.35 -11.61
N PHE A 157 -2.86 3.87 -12.78
CA PHE A 157 -3.20 5.29 -12.94
C PHE A 157 -4.42 5.69 -12.12
N GLY A 158 -5.44 4.81 -12.02
CA GLY A 158 -6.60 5.04 -11.16
C GLY A 158 -6.21 5.13 -9.67
N VAL A 159 -5.35 4.23 -9.20
CA VAL A 159 -4.79 4.27 -7.84
C VAL A 159 -4.05 5.59 -7.59
N ARG A 160 -3.19 6.03 -8.54
CA ARG A 160 -2.47 7.31 -8.44
C ARG A 160 -3.43 8.50 -8.37
N ALA A 161 -4.43 8.55 -9.24
CA ALA A 161 -5.39 9.64 -9.26
C ALA A 161 -6.15 9.79 -7.94
N LEU A 162 -6.61 8.66 -7.35
CA LEU A 162 -7.27 8.65 -6.04
C LEU A 162 -6.32 9.12 -4.92
N THR A 163 -5.07 8.68 -4.96
CA THR A 163 -4.07 9.08 -3.95
C THR A 163 -3.74 10.57 -4.04
N GLN A 164 -3.58 11.11 -5.25
CA GLN A 164 -3.36 12.54 -5.45
C GLN A 164 -4.55 13.38 -4.98
N ALA A 165 -5.78 12.96 -5.27
CA ALA A 165 -6.99 13.64 -4.78
C ALA A 165 -7.02 13.66 -3.25
N ALA A 166 -6.82 12.52 -2.60
CA ALA A 166 -6.77 12.42 -1.15
C ALA A 166 -5.64 13.30 -0.54
N ALA A 167 -4.47 13.37 -1.18
CA ALA A 167 -3.38 14.23 -0.72
C ALA A 167 -3.75 15.72 -0.76
N LEU A 168 -4.45 16.16 -1.82
CA LEU A 168 -4.90 17.54 -1.93
C LEU A 168 -6.02 17.87 -0.92
N GLU A 169 -6.94 16.96 -0.70
CA GLU A 169 -8.09 17.13 0.20
C GLU A 169 -7.69 17.15 1.68
N LEU A 170 -6.67 16.35 2.07
CA LEU A 170 -6.35 16.09 3.48
C LEU A 170 -5.18 16.90 4.03
N ARG A 171 -4.35 17.52 3.18
CA ARG A 171 -3.12 18.23 3.61
C ARG A 171 -3.37 19.39 4.58
N GLU A 172 -4.49 20.11 4.43
CA GLU A 172 -4.83 21.23 5.30
C GLU A 172 -5.20 20.78 6.71
N GLN A 173 -5.64 19.54 6.87
CA GLN A 173 -5.89 18.88 8.14
C GLN A 173 -4.63 18.22 8.72
N ARG A 174 -3.45 18.46 8.07
CA ARG A 174 -2.14 17.92 8.46
C ARG A 174 -2.06 16.40 8.35
N ILE A 175 -2.90 15.81 7.49
CA ILE A 175 -2.81 14.41 7.13
C ILE A 175 -1.96 14.30 5.86
N HIS A 176 -0.80 13.66 6.00
CA HIS A 176 0.14 13.42 4.92
C HIS A 176 -0.29 12.19 4.11
N VAL A 177 -0.65 12.37 2.85
CA VAL A 177 -0.94 11.26 1.94
C VAL A 177 0.16 11.15 0.89
N ALA A 178 0.79 9.97 0.82
CA ALA A 178 1.89 9.69 -0.11
C ALA A 178 1.61 8.45 -0.96
N LEU A 179 2.03 8.50 -2.21
CA LEU A 179 2.10 7.36 -3.12
C LEU A 179 3.54 6.84 -3.16
N LEU A 180 3.75 5.61 -2.70
CA LEU A 180 5.03 4.90 -2.88
C LEU A 180 4.95 4.07 -4.16
N ILE A 181 5.74 4.46 -5.17
CA ILE A 181 5.83 3.79 -6.46
C ILE A 181 7.03 2.84 -6.43
N VAL A 182 6.77 1.54 -6.35
CA VAL A 182 7.79 0.50 -6.43
C VAL A 182 7.89 0.04 -7.86
N ASP A 183 8.87 0.58 -8.60
CA ASP A 183 9.10 0.28 -10.00
C ASP A 183 10.06 -0.90 -10.14
N ALA A 184 9.65 -2.05 -9.59
CA ALA A 184 10.40 -3.29 -9.57
C ALA A 184 9.54 -4.47 -9.13
N VAL A 185 10.06 -5.67 -9.33
CA VAL A 185 9.64 -6.86 -8.58
C VAL A 185 10.22 -6.77 -7.17
N ILE A 186 9.40 -6.94 -6.14
CA ILE A 186 9.88 -6.97 -4.76
C ILE A 186 10.42 -8.36 -4.46
N ASP A 187 11.66 -8.45 -3.98
CA ASP A 187 12.28 -9.73 -3.62
C ASP A 187 11.46 -10.49 -2.57
N ARG A 188 11.44 -11.82 -2.70
CA ARG A 188 10.76 -12.74 -1.79
C ARG A 188 11.67 -13.79 -1.21
N SER A 189 12.90 -13.87 -1.72
CA SER A 189 13.86 -14.91 -1.39
C SER A 189 14.86 -14.48 -0.31
N GLY A 190 14.95 -13.19 -0.01
CA GLY A 190 15.99 -12.64 0.84
C GLY A 190 17.38 -12.68 0.18
N GLY A 191 17.41 -12.73 -1.16
CA GLY A 191 18.65 -12.73 -1.95
C GLY A 191 19.23 -11.33 -2.15
N GLU A 192 20.40 -11.28 -2.77
CA GLU A 192 21.08 -10.03 -3.16
C GLU A 192 20.85 -9.71 -4.66
N ASP A 193 19.66 -10.02 -5.20
CA ASP A 193 19.34 -9.74 -6.59
C ASP A 193 19.17 -8.24 -6.83
N ALA A 194 20.12 -7.64 -7.50
CA ALA A 194 20.15 -6.20 -7.75
C ALA A 194 19.11 -5.72 -8.80
N GLU A 195 18.36 -6.64 -9.44
CA GLU A 195 17.23 -6.34 -10.33
C GLU A 195 15.91 -6.30 -9.56
N SER A 196 15.85 -6.84 -8.34
CA SER A 196 14.66 -6.80 -7.48
C SER A 196 14.80 -5.80 -6.33
N ALA A 197 13.66 -5.24 -5.88
CA ALA A 197 13.64 -4.31 -4.77
C ALA A 197 13.71 -5.07 -3.44
N ASP A 198 14.65 -4.68 -2.59
CA ASP A 198 14.80 -5.19 -1.24
C ASP A 198 13.65 -4.70 -0.33
N PRO A 199 12.87 -5.60 0.31
CA PRO A 199 11.78 -5.21 1.19
C PRO A 199 12.22 -4.33 2.38
N ALA A 200 13.43 -4.51 2.91
CA ALA A 200 13.93 -3.70 4.03
C ALA A 200 14.20 -2.25 3.59
N SER A 201 14.83 -2.06 2.43
CA SER A 201 15.03 -0.72 1.85
C SER A 201 13.71 -0.02 1.53
N LEU A 202 12.68 -0.77 1.11
CA LEU A 202 11.33 -0.22 0.92
C LEU A 202 10.65 0.14 2.26
N ALA A 203 10.91 -0.62 3.32
CA ALA A 203 10.43 -0.29 4.67
C ALA A 203 11.08 1.01 5.18
N ASP A 204 12.36 1.24 4.89
CA ASP A 204 13.03 2.52 5.16
C ASP A 204 12.36 3.70 4.45
N ALA A 205 11.95 3.50 3.19
CA ALA A 205 11.21 4.53 2.46
C ALA A 205 9.84 4.85 3.11
N VAL A 206 9.13 3.85 3.63
CA VAL A 206 7.87 4.06 4.38
C VAL A 206 8.15 4.80 5.68
N ALA A 207 9.17 4.40 6.44
CA ALA A 207 9.57 5.08 7.69
C ALA A 207 9.96 6.54 7.42
N TYR A 208 10.68 6.83 6.33
CA TYR A 208 10.99 8.18 5.89
C TYR A 208 9.72 9.02 5.63
N LEU A 209 8.73 8.47 4.91
CA LEU A 209 7.46 9.16 4.66
C LEU A 209 6.69 9.43 5.96
N ALA A 210 6.67 8.47 6.89
CA ALA A 210 5.99 8.60 8.17
C ALA A 210 6.64 9.64 9.10
N ALA A 211 7.93 9.89 8.97
CA ALA A 211 8.69 10.83 9.80
C ALA A 211 8.65 12.27 9.29
N GLN A 212 8.00 12.54 8.14
CA GLN A 212 7.99 13.88 7.54
C GLN A 212 7.10 14.86 8.32
N SER A 213 7.58 16.09 8.40
CA SER A 213 6.82 17.17 9.01
C SER A 213 5.78 17.74 8.04
N PRO A 214 4.67 18.32 8.52
CA PRO A 214 3.69 19.00 7.66
C PRO A 214 4.26 20.16 6.84
N ARG A 215 5.49 20.59 7.10
CA ARG A 215 6.18 21.65 6.36
C ARG A 215 6.96 21.15 5.16
N ALA A 216 7.09 19.82 4.98
CA ALA A 216 7.83 19.20 3.87
C ALA A 216 7.31 17.79 3.63
N MET A 217 6.18 17.67 2.92
CA MET A 217 5.51 16.41 2.60
C MET A 217 5.88 15.94 1.20
N THR A 218 6.31 14.69 1.06
CA THR A 218 6.53 14.01 -0.22
C THR A 218 5.24 13.31 -0.65
N HIS A 219 4.65 13.74 -1.76
CA HIS A 219 3.39 13.14 -2.23
C HIS A 219 3.58 11.95 -3.15
N GLU A 220 4.70 11.88 -3.87
CA GLU A 220 5.07 10.72 -4.69
C GLU A 220 6.55 10.40 -4.48
N LEU A 221 6.84 9.17 -4.08
CA LEU A 221 8.20 8.63 -3.94
C LEU A 221 8.33 7.41 -4.84
N GLN A 222 9.21 7.46 -5.84
CA GLN A 222 9.51 6.33 -6.71
C GLN A 222 10.83 5.69 -6.30
N VAL A 223 10.83 4.36 -6.19
CA VAL A 223 11.98 3.54 -5.86
C VAL A 223 12.17 2.51 -6.97
N THR A 224 13.38 2.42 -7.50
CA THR A 224 13.77 1.48 -8.55
C THR A 224 15.14 0.92 -8.22
N PRO A 225 15.38 -0.41 -8.30
CA PRO A 225 16.71 -1.00 -8.16
C PRO A 225 17.69 -0.50 -9.22
N ALA A 226 18.98 -0.47 -8.90
CA ALA A 226 20.00 0.10 -9.76
C ALA A 226 20.13 -0.61 -11.12
N LEU A 227 19.86 -1.92 -11.17
CA LEU A 227 19.97 -2.72 -12.39
C LEU A 227 18.61 -2.99 -13.07
N ASP A 228 17.49 -2.60 -12.46
CA ASP A 228 16.19 -2.69 -13.12
C ASP A 228 15.99 -1.52 -14.12
N ARG A 229 15.11 -1.73 -15.07
CA ARG A 229 14.81 -0.72 -16.10
C ARG A 229 13.91 0.37 -15.53
N TRP A 230 14.52 1.49 -15.16
CA TRP A 230 13.78 2.63 -14.64
C TRP A 230 12.80 3.23 -15.66
N VAL A 231 11.60 3.55 -15.17
CA VAL A 231 10.54 4.27 -15.89
C VAL A 231 10.39 5.64 -15.25
N PRO A 232 10.85 6.70 -15.92
CA PRO A 232 10.75 8.07 -15.41
C PRO A 232 9.31 8.60 -15.36
#